data_6ab07e0cff67a4458e896b81097de2bd
#
_entry.id   6ab07e0cff67a4458e896b81097de2bd
#
_cell.length_a   1.000
_cell.length_b   1.000
_cell.length_c   1.000
_cell.angle_alpha   90.00
_cell.angle_beta   90.00
_cell.angle_gamma   90.00
#
_symmetry.space_group_name_H-M   'P 1'
#
loop_
_entity.id
_entity.type
_entity.pdbx_description
1 polymer ?
#
loop_
_entity_poly.entity_id
_entity_poly.type
_entity_poly.pdbx_seq_one_letter_code
_entity_poly.pdbx_strand_id
1 'polypeptide(L)'
;MPFTFTIQATDGPARLGRFDTPHGPLETPVFAPVGTQATVKAMTPRDLRELGATLVLANTYHLYLRPGDELIRDLGGLHRFMAWDGPILTDSGGFQVFSLSDTRRIDADGVTFKSHLDGSTHRFTPEKSIAIQENLGADIIMMFDECPPPNEYEYVKQSLGRTHPWAERCLAAKTRPDQALFGIVQGGVFPDLREESARFLMGLDLPGYAIGGLAVGETKAEMHAVLEALHPVLPANRPRYLMGVGAPEDLVNGVLRGIDIFDCVLPTRIARNGAAL
;
A
#
# COMPACT_ATOMS: atom_id res chain seq x y z
N MET A 1 17.49 -14.00 -4.89
CA MET A 1 16.18 -13.78 -4.24
C MET A 1 15.38 -12.86 -5.14
N PRO A 2 14.08 -13.04 -5.27
CA PRO A 2 13.29 -12.27 -6.24
C PRO A 2 13.06 -10.80 -5.87
N PHE A 3 13.40 -10.35 -4.67
CA PHE A 3 13.07 -9.00 -4.17
C PHE A 3 14.32 -8.26 -3.70
N THR A 4 15.09 -7.76 -4.67
CA THR A 4 16.29 -6.95 -4.40
C THR A 4 16.03 -5.51 -4.80
N PHE A 5 16.36 -4.56 -3.93
CA PHE A 5 16.34 -3.15 -4.26
C PHE A 5 17.76 -2.63 -4.40
N THR A 6 18.06 -2.10 -5.58
CA THR A 6 19.39 -1.56 -5.92
C THR A 6 19.26 -0.09 -6.22
N ILE A 7 19.98 0.77 -5.48
CA ILE A 7 20.09 2.21 -5.79
C ILE A 7 21.11 2.37 -6.91
N GLN A 8 20.71 3.04 -7.99
CA GLN A 8 21.53 3.32 -9.17
C GLN A 8 22.16 4.73 -9.12
N ALA A 9 21.41 5.71 -8.58
CA ALA A 9 21.89 7.07 -8.39
C ALA A 9 21.12 7.77 -7.26
N THR A 10 21.70 8.84 -6.69
CA THR A 10 21.08 9.68 -5.67
C THR A 10 21.34 11.14 -5.93
N ASP A 11 20.38 12.01 -5.54
CA ASP A 11 20.55 13.45 -5.45
C ASP A 11 19.90 13.92 -4.14
N GLY A 12 20.74 14.20 -3.13
CA GLY A 12 20.26 14.36 -1.75
C GLY A 12 19.49 13.12 -1.28
N PRO A 13 18.27 13.28 -0.74
CA PRO A 13 17.41 12.15 -0.38
C PRO A 13 16.79 11.42 -1.57
N ALA A 14 16.65 12.07 -2.73
CA ALA A 14 16.03 11.47 -3.93
C ALA A 14 16.87 10.29 -4.45
N ARG A 15 16.18 9.23 -4.90
CA ARG A 15 16.80 7.98 -5.31
C ARG A 15 16.28 7.52 -6.67
N LEU A 16 17.18 7.19 -7.57
CA LEU A 16 16.89 6.35 -8.73
C LEU A 16 17.24 4.92 -8.34
N GLY A 17 16.30 4.02 -8.40
CA GLY A 17 16.50 2.64 -7.99
C GLY A 17 15.80 1.65 -8.88
N ARG A 18 16.09 0.37 -8.62
CA ARG A 18 15.46 -0.77 -9.28
C ARG A 18 15.06 -1.79 -8.22
N PHE A 19 13.80 -2.18 -8.23
CA PHE A 19 13.26 -3.26 -7.40
C PHE A 19 12.89 -4.46 -8.27
N ASP A 20 13.55 -5.59 -8.04
CA ASP A 20 13.29 -6.80 -8.81
C ASP A 20 12.04 -7.52 -8.27
N THR A 21 11.12 -7.89 -9.18
CA THR A 21 9.90 -8.67 -8.88
C THR A 21 9.76 -9.84 -9.83
N PRO A 22 8.91 -10.84 -9.51
CA PRO A 22 8.67 -11.99 -10.40
C PRO A 22 8.15 -11.61 -11.79
N HIS A 23 7.37 -10.54 -11.91
CA HIS A 23 6.79 -10.08 -13.18
C HIS A 23 7.59 -8.92 -13.80
N GLY A 24 8.86 -8.80 -13.47
CA GLY A 24 9.77 -7.82 -14.03
C GLY A 24 10.25 -6.77 -13.03
N PRO A 25 11.28 -6.02 -13.40
CA PRO A 25 11.82 -4.98 -12.52
C PRO A 25 10.93 -3.74 -12.51
N LEU A 26 10.90 -3.07 -11.35
CA LEU A 26 10.35 -1.73 -11.19
C LEU A 26 11.50 -0.73 -11.12
N GLU A 27 11.60 0.13 -12.10
CA GLU A 27 12.45 1.32 -12.01
C GLU A 27 11.73 2.37 -11.16
N THR A 28 12.42 2.94 -10.18
CA THR A 28 11.86 3.92 -9.24
C THR A 28 12.55 5.28 -9.39
N PRO A 29 11.85 6.42 -9.18
CA PRO A 29 10.48 6.52 -8.66
C PRO A 29 9.41 6.04 -9.64
N VAL A 30 8.32 5.44 -9.12
CA VAL A 30 7.23 4.90 -9.93
C VAL A 30 5.86 5.25 -9.34
N PHE A 31 4.90 5.52 -10.21
CA PHE A 31 3.49 5.73 -9.85
C PHE A 31 2.64 4.53 -10.29
N ALA A 32 1.82 4.01 -9.38
CA ALA A 32 0.88 2.93 -9.62
C ALA A 32 -0.54 3.48 -9.86
N PRO A 33 -1.08 3.43 -11.07
CA PRO A 33 -2.51 3.66 -11.29
C PRO A 33 -3.35 2.65 -10.51
N VAL A 34 -4.48 3.12 -9.94
CA VAL A 34 -5.32 2.29 -9.07
C VAL A 34 -6.39 1.54 -9.87
N GLY A 35 -6.23 0.23 -9.93
CA GLY A 35 -7.18 -0.74 -10.49
C GLY A 35 -8.06 -1.36 -9.41
N THR A 36 -8.98 -0.60 -8.81
CA THR A 36 -9.75 -0.96 -7.61
C THR A 36 -10.40 -2.34 -7.67
N GLN A 37 -11.00 -2.70 -8.81
CA GLN A 37 -11.67 -3.99 -9.03
C GLN A 37 -10.99 -4.75 -10.19
N ALA A 38 -9.68 -4.92 -10.11
CA ALA A 38 -8.86 -5.53 -11.15
C ALA A 38 -8.96 -4.80 -12.51
N THR A 39 -9.27 -3.51 -12.48
CA THR A 39 -9.27 -2.63 -13.66
C THR A 39 -9.07 -1.18 -13.24
N VAL A 40 -8.22 -0.47 -13.95
CA VAL A 40 -8.17 0.99 -13.86
C VAL A 40 -9.37 1.54 -14.61
N LYS A 41 -10.27 2.20 -13.89
CA LYS A 41 -11.58 2.60 -14.43
C LYS A 41 -11.44 3.46 -15.69
N ALA A 42 -12.10 3.04 -16.76
CA ALA A 42 -12.10 3.64 -18.09
C ALA A 42 -10.74 3.58 -18.85
N MET A 43 -9.86 2.65 -18.48
CA MET A 43 -8.60 2.39 -19.18
C MET A 43 -8.41 0.88 -19.38
N THR A 44 -7.95 0.51 -20.55
CA THR A 44 -7.55 -0.86 -20.86
C THR A 44 -6.10 -1.10 -20.42
N PRO A 45 -5.66 -2.36 -20.25
CA PRO A 45 -4.24 -2.66 -20.01
C PRO A 45 -3.33 -2.15 -21.13
N ARG A 46 -3.82 -2.09 -22.37
CA ARG A 46 -3.09 -1.49 -23.49
C ARG A 46 -2.85 0.01 -23.28
N ASP A 47 -3.90 0.76 -22.90
CA ASP A 47 -3.80 2.19 -22.65
C ASP A 47 -2.77 2.48 -21.54
N LEU A 48 -2.77 1.66 -20.48
CA LEU A 48 -1.80 1.78 -19.40
C LEU A 48 -0.36 1.58 -19.89
N ARG A 49 -0.12 0.56 -20.75
CA ARG A 49 1.21 0.34 -21.33
C ARG A 49 1.64 1.47 -22.25
N GLU A 50 0.75 1.97 -23.09
CA GLU A 50 1.00 3.10 -23.99
C GLU A 50 1.34 4.39 -23.21
N LEU A 51 0.78 4.55 -22.00
CA LEU A 51 1.11 5.65 -21.09
C LEU A 51 2.36 5.40 -20.23
N GLY A 52 3.00 4.24 -20.37
CA GLY A 52 4.24 3.90 -19.67
C GLY A 52 4.03 3.45 -18.22
N ALA A 53 2.82 3.02 -17.82
CA ALA A 53 2.62 2.41 -16.51
C ALA A 53 3.38 1.08 -16.44
N THR A 54 4.17 0.91 -15.38
CA THR A 54 4.96 -0.31 -15.12
C THR A 54 4.51 -1.06 -13.87
N LEU A 55 3.67 -0.44 -13.04
CA LEU A 55 3.07 -0.99 -11.84
C LEU A 55 1.59 -0.64 -11.81
N VAL A 56 0.74 -1.54 -11.32
CA VAL A 56 -0.69 -1.28 -11.09
C VAL A 56 -1.04 -1.71 -9.66
N LEU A 57 -1.87 -0.90 -8.98
CA LEU A 57 -2.42 -1.27 -7.68
C LEU A 57 -3.82 -1.88 -7.83
N ALA A 58 -4.11 -2.94 -7.07
CA ALA A 58 -5.45 -3.52 -6.92
C ALA A 58 -5.86 -3.55 -5.44
N ASN A 59 -7.16 -3.30 -5.16
CA ASN A 59 -7.62 -3.19 -3.78
C ASN A 59 -8.16 -4.52 -3.23
N THR A 60 -7.52 -5.01 -2.18
CA THR A 60 -7.86 -6.27 -1.49
C THR A 60 -9.29 -6.31 -1.00
N TYR A 61 -9.77 -5.27 -0.31
CA TYR A 61 -11.14 -5.18 0.20
C TYR A 61 -12.20 -5.33 -0.90
N HIS A 62 -12.06 -4.59 -1.99
CA HIS A 62 -13.04 -4.61 -3.07
C HIS A 62 -13.05 -5.95 -3.81
N LEU A 63 -11.88 -6.52 -4.06
CA LEU A 63 -11.74 -7.81 -4.75
C LEU A 63 -12.21 -8.98 -3.90
N TYR A 64 -11.98 -8.94 -2.57
CA TYR A 64 -12.55 -9.91 -1.64
C TYR A 64 -14.08 -9.90 -1.66
N LEU A 65 -14.71 -8.72 -1.64
CA LEU A 65 -16.17 -8.62 -1.68
C LEU A 65 -16.75 -8.99 -3.06
N ARG A 66 -16.07 -8.60 -4.13
CA ARG A 66 -16.52 -8.86 -5.51
C ARG A 66 -15.36 -8.78 -6.50
N PRO A 67 -15.07 -9.84 -7.27
CA PRO A 67 -15.84 -11.09 -7.43
C PRO A 67 -15.56 -12.16 -6.36
N GLY A 68 -14.59 -11.95 -5.47
CA GLY A 68 -14.06 -12.89 -4.49
C GLY A 68 -12.63 -13.32 -4.86
N ASP A 69 -11.76 -13.33 -3.87
CA ASP A 69 -10.34 -13.64 -4.03
C ASP A 69 -10.10 -15.11 -4.46
N GLU A 70 -10.93 -16.04 -3.98
CA GLU A 70 -10.85 -17.45 -4.38
C GLU A 70 -11.16 -17.65 -5.87
N LEU A 71 -12.16 -16.94 -6.40
CA LEU A 71 -12.48 -16.97 -7.84
C LEU A 71 -11.29 -16.43 -8.66
N ILE A 72 -10.68 -15.33 -8.22
CA ILE A 72 -9.52 -14.76 -8.91
C ILE A 72 -8.34 -15.75 -8.89
N ARG A 73 -8.07 -16.41 -7.76
CA ARG A 73 -7.07 -17.48 -7.65
C ARG A 73 -7.32 -18.59 -8.66
N ASP A 74 -8.57 -19.09 -8.72
CA ASP A 74 -8.95 -20.21 -9.58
C ASP A 74 -8.88 -19.85 -11.08
N LEU A 75 -8.97 -18.55 -11.40
CA LEU A 75 -8.75 -18.02 -12.74
C LEU A 75 -7.27 -17.73 -13.05
N GLY A 76 -6.34 -18.00 -12.12
CA GLY A 76 -4.90 -17.88 -12.31
C GLY A 76 -4.30 -16.58 -11.78
N GLY A 77 -4.97 -15.94 -10.81
CA GLY A 77 -4.52 -14.72 -10.13
C GLY A 77 -4.80 -13.43 -10.90
N LEU A 78 -4.45 -12.29 -10.28
CA LEU A 78 -4.74 -10.95 -10.83
C LEU A 78 -4.08 -10.72 -12.19
N HIS A 79 -2.85 -11.16 -12.40
CA HIS A 79 -2.14 -10.98 -13.67
C HIS A 79 -2.95 -11.51 -14.86
N ARG A 80 -3.46 -12.72 -14.72
CA ARG A 80 -4.29 -13.33 -15.76
C ARG A 80 -5.68 -12.70 -15.83
N PHE A 81 -6.29 -12.42 -14.67
CA PHE A 81 -7.63 -11.84 -14.57
C PHE A 81 -7.70 -10.43 -15.15
N MET A 82 -6.65 -9.62 -14.96
CA MET A 82 -6.53 -8.25 -15.48
C MET A 82 -5.94 -8.18 -16.91
N ALA A 83 -5.38 -9.27 -17.43
CA ALA A 83 -4.52 -9.27 -18.62
C ALA A 83 -3.35 -8.28 -18.49
N TRP A 84 -2.74 -8.24 -17.31
CA TRP A 84 -1.58 -7.41 -16.98
C TRP A 84 -0.39 -8.31 -16.66
N ASP A 85 0.71 -8.13 -17.40
CA ASP A 85 1.92 -8.96 -17.35
C ASP A 85 3.07 -8.32 -16.55
N GLY A 86 2.92 -7.06 -16.14
CA GLY A 86 3.86 -6.36 -15.26
C GLY A 86 3.57 -6.57 -13.77
N PRO A 87 4.41 -6.00 -12.89
CA PRO A 87 4.20 -6.05 -11.45
C PRO A 87 2.85 -5.50 -11.00
N ILE A 88 2.29 -6.13 -9.98
CA ILE A 88 1.05 -5.72 -9.30
C ILE A 88 1.34 -5.54 -7.82
N LEU A 89 0.77 -4.48 -7.24
CA LEU A 89 0.72 -4.22 -5.80
C LEU A 89 -0.73 -4.36 -5.31
N THR A 90 -0.95 -5.03 -4.18
CA THR A 90 -2.23 -5.00 -3.46
C THR A 90 -2.08 -4.22 -2.16
N ASP A 91 -3.11 -3.46 -1.79
CA ASP A 91 -3.22 -2.90 -0.44
C ASP A 91 -3.61 -3.97 0.59
N SER A 92 -3.61 -3.61 1.89
CA SER A 92 -4.00 -4.52 2.97
C SER A 92 -5.52 -4.75 3.07
N GLY A 93 -6.32 -3.87 2.47
CA GLY A 93 -7.76 -3.74 2.71
C GLY A 93 -8.12 -2.97 3.99
N GLY A 94 -7.15 -2.62 4.83
CA GLY A 94 -7.35 -1.93 6.10
C GLY A 94 -8.04 -0.59 5.91
N PHE A 95 -7.47 0.31 5.11
CA PHE A 95 -8.03 1.64 4.90
C PHE A 95 -9.51 1.62 4.48
N GLN A 96 -9.91 0.71 3.57
CA GLN A 96 -11.29 0.62 3.09
C GLN A 96 -12.24 0.13 4.20
N VAL A 97 -11.80 -0.78 5.03
CA VAL A 97 -12.56 -1.22 6.22
C VAL A 97 -12.79 -0.05 7.17
N PHE A 98 -11.80 0.83 7.34
CA PHE A 98 -11.90 2.00 8.21
C PHE A 98 -12.69 3.16 7.59
N SER A 99 -12.63 3.36 6.28
CA SER A 99 -13.22 4.50 5.59
C SER A 99 -14.63 4.25 5.03
N LEU A 100 -14.99 2.99 4.69
CA LEU A 100 -16.24 2.66 4.00
C LEU A 100 -17.28 1.98 4.89
N SER A 101 -16.96 1.67 6.15
CA SER A 101 -17.89 1.03 7.07
C SER A 101 -18.29 1.98 8.20
N ASP A 102 -19.54 2.43 8.19
CA ASP A 102 -20.13 3.23 9.29
C ASP A 102 -20.23 2.42 10.59
N THR A 103 -20.27 1.08 10.48
CA THR A 103 -20.35 0.15 11.62
C THR A 103 -19.18 -0.82 11.56
N ARG A 104 -18.11 -0.48 12.24
CA ARG A 104 -16.96 -1.37 12.43
C ARG A 104 -16.70 -1.60 13.92
N ARG A 105 -16.21 -2.78 14.24
CA ARG A 105 -15.72 -3.12 15.58
C ARG A 105 -14.28 -3.60 15.46
N ILE A 106 -13.37 -2.91 16.15
CA ILE A 106 -11.94 -3.21 16.19
C ILE A 106 -11.66 -3.88 17.52
N ASP A 107 -10.88 -4.94 17.50
CA ASP A 107 -10.33 -5.60 18.67
C ASP A 107 -8.87 -6.03 18.43
N ALA A 108 -8.24 -6.71 19.38
CA ALA A 108 -6.85 -7.14 19.26
C ALA A 108 -6.62 -8.11 18.09
N ASP A 109 -7.64 -8.85 17.67
CA ASP A 109 -7.52 -9.88 16.62
C ASP A 109 -7.82 -9.37 15.22
N GLY A 110 -8.49 -8.23 15.08
CA GLY A 110 -8.84 -7.71 13.76
C GLY A 110 -10.05 -6.79 13.77
N VAL A 111 -10.73 -6.70 12.63
CA VAL A 111 -11.84 -5.78 12.39
C VAL A 111 -13.05 -6.52 11.86
N THR A 112 -14.19 -6.36 12.53
CA THR A 112 -15.50 -6.78 12.03
C THR A 112 -16.20 -5.59 11.41
N PHE A 113 -16.74 -5.74 10.19
CA PHE A 113 -17.36 -4.66 9.45
C PHE A 113 -18.55 -5.16 8.61
N LYS A 114 -19.38 -4.23 8.15
CA LYS A 114 -20.45 -4.53 7.19
C LYS A 114 -20.02 -4.16 5.78
N SER A 115 -20.31 -5.06 4.84
CA SER A 115 -20.10 -4.81 3.40
C SER A 115 -20.94 -3.62 2.94
N HIS A 116 -20.32 -2.69 2.22
CA HIS A 116 -21.03 -1.57 1.59
C HIS A 116 -21.88 -2.01 0.38
N LEU A 117 -21.74 -3.25 -0.09
CA LEU A 117 -22.47 -3.77 -1.25
C LEU A 117 -23.84 -4.31 -0.86
N ASP A 118 -23.92 -5.06 0.24
CA ASP A 118 -25.12 -5.84 0.62
C ASP A 118 -25.40 -5.85 2.13
N GLY A 119 -24.57 -5.19 2.93
CA GLY A 119 -24.70 -5.12 4.38
C GLY A 119 -24.30 -6.40 5.14
N SER A 120 -23.80 -7.43 4.45
CA SER A 120 -23.30 -8.65 5.08
C SER A 120 -22.14 -8.36 6.04
N THR A 121 -22.04 -9.17 7.10
CA THR A 121 -20.99 -8.99 8.11
C THR A 121 -19.75 -9.81 7.74
N HIS A 122 -18.61 -9.15 7.74
CA HIS A 122 -17.31 -9.73 7.44
C HIS A 122 -16.31 -9.47 8.57
N ARG A 123 -15.26 -10.28 8.63
CA ARG A 123 -14.14 -10.07 9.54
C ARG A 123 -12.82 -10.17 8.80
N PHE A 124 -11.97 -9.16 8.97
CA PHE A 124 -10.58 -9.17 8.58
C PHE A 124 -9.71 -9.36 9.81
N THR A 125 -8.78 -10.28 9.70
CA THR A 125 -7.62 -10.45 10.60
C THR A 125 -6.35 -10.34 9.78
N PRO A 126 -5.17 -10.20 10.38
CA PRO A 126 -3.89 -10.25 9.67
C PRO A 126 -3.79 -11.46 8.74
N GLU A 127 -4.11 -12.65 9.25
CA GLU A 127 -4.05 -13.90 8.48
C GLU A 127 -5.02 -13.90 7.30
N LYS A 128 -6.23 -13.39 7.51
CA LYS A 128 -7.25 -13.31 6.45
C LYS A 128 -6.84 -12.34 5.36
N SER A 129 -6.28 -11.17 5.72
CA SER A 129 -5.76 -10.20 4.75
C SER A 129 -4.63 -10.80 3.90
N ILE A 130 -3.68 -11.50 4.53
CA ILE A 130 -2.60 -12.18 3.82
C ILE A 130 -3.14 -13.27 2.90
N ALA A 131 -4.05 -14.14 3.39
CA ALA A 131 -4.64 -15.20 2.58
C ALA A 131 -5.36 -14.66 1.33
N ILE A 132 -6.10 -13.55 1.46
CA ILE A 132 -6.73 -12.89 0.32
C ILE A 132 -5.68 -12.40 -0.68
N GLN A 133 -4.63 -11.70 -0.22
CA GLN A 133 -3.58 -11.18 -1.09
C GLN A 133 -2.76 -12.29 -1.74
N GLU A 134 -2.55 -13.43 -1.06
CA GLU A 134 -1.93 -14.62 -1.64
C GLU A 134 -2.80 -15.25 -2.74
N ASN A 135 -4.14 -15.29 -2.55
CA ASN A 135 -5.09 -15.72 -3.57
C ASN A 135 -5.09 -14.78 -4.78
N LEU A 136 -5.03 -13.47 -4.54
CA LEU A 136 -4.93 -12.46 -5.60
C LEU A 136 -3.63 -12.58 -6.41
N GLY A 137 -2.51 -12.96 -5.79
CA GLY A 137 -1.26 -13.28 -6.49
C GLY A 137 -0.47 -12.05 -6.97
N ALA A 138 -0.55 -10.92 -6.28
CA ALA A 138 0.25 -9.72 -6.57
C ALA A 138 1.73 -9.92 -6.19
N ASP A 139 2.65 -9.17 -6.82
CA ASP A 139 4.09 -9.20 -6.51
C ASP A 139 4.41 -8.54 -5.17
N ILE A 140 3.75 -7.43 -4.87
CA ILE A 140 3.89 -6.68 -3.62
C ILE A 140 2.56 -6.75 -2.87
N ILE A 141 2.62 -7.21 -1.63
CA ILE A 141 1.48 -7.31 -0.73
C ILE A 141 1.75 -6.51 0.55
N MET A 142 0.70 -6.04 1.20
CA MET A 142 0.81 -5.17 2.36
C MET A 142 0.39 -5.87 3.64
N MET A 143 1.08 -5.60 4.75
CA MET A 143 0.60 -6.03 6.06
C MET A 143 -0.75 -5.39 6.38
N PHE A 144 -1.58 -6.08 7.18
CA PHE A 144 -2.82 -5.52 7.69
C PHE A 144 -2.53 -4.51 8.80
N ASP A 145 -3.11 -3.32 8.70
CA ASP A 145 -2.86 -2.20 9.60
C ASP A 145 -4.14 -1.47 9.98
N GLU A 146 -4.09 -0.70 11.06
CA GLU A 146 -5.11 0.27 11.39
C GLU A 146 -4.67 1.67 10.92
N CYS A 147 -5.52 2.35 10.16
CA CYS A 147 -5.32 3.73 9.72
C CYS A 147 -6.16 4.68 10.59
N PRO A 148 -5.61 5.22 11.70
CA PRO A 148 -6.32 6.13 12.59
C PRO A 148 -6.38 7.56 12.03
N PRO A 149 -7.26 8.43 12.58
CA PRO A 149 -7.18 9.88 12.34
C PRO A 149 -5.77 10.40 12.68
N PRO A 150 -5.14 11.21 11.81
CA PRO A 150 -3.70 11.48 11.90
C PRO A 150 -3.31 12.39 13.09
N ASN A 151 -4.24 13.17 13.64
CA ASN A 151 -3.99 14.23 14.61
C ASN A 151 -4.36 13.89 16.06
N GLU A 152 -4.74 12.64 16.35
CA GLU A 152 -5.16 12.18 17.68
C GLU A 152 -4.07 11.34 18.35
N TYR A 153 -3.09 11.95 19.00
CA TYR A 153 -1.89 11.30 19.52
C TYR A 153 -2.18 10.01 20.31
N GLU A 154 -3.05 10.07 21.32
CA GLU A 154 -3.33 8.92 22.19
C GLU A 154 -4.02 7.78 21.44
N TYR A 155 -4.90 8.10 20.50
CA TYR A 155 -5.55 7.08 19.66
C TYR A 155 -4.56 6.48 18.66
N VAL A 156 -3.71 7.31 18.02
CA VAL A 156 -2.65 6.85 17.14
C VAL A 156 -1.69 5.91 17.88
N LYS A 157 -1.26 6.29 19.09
CA LYS A 157 -0.42 5.44 19.94
C LYS A 157 -1.10 4.11 20.30
N GLN A 158 -2.39 4.16 20.65
CA GLN A 158 -3.16 2.95 20.92
C GLN A 158 -3.28 2.05 19.68
N SER A 159 -3.45 2.64 18.47
CA SER A 159 -3.53 1.90 17.22
C SER A 159 -2.23 1.18 16.87
N LEU A 160 -1.06 1.74 17.21
CA LEU A 160 0.23 1.07 17.06
C LEU A 160 0.29 -0.22 17.90
N GLY A 161 -0.29 -0.21 19.11
CA GLY A 161 -0.40 -1.40 19.96
C GLY A 161 -1.20 -2.54 19.33
N ARG A 162 -2.01 -2.29 18.31
CA ARG A 162 -2.68 -3.30 17.46
C ARG A 162 -1.92 -3.58 16.18
N THR A 163 -1.51 -2.54 15.49
CA THR A 163 -0.83 -2.64 14.19
C THR A 163 0.49 -3.42 14.26
N HIS A 164 1.29 -3.23 15.31
CA HIS A 164 2.56 -3.94 15.46
C HIS A 164 2.39 -5.46 15.63
N PRO A 165 1.57 -5.97 16.57
CA PRO A 165 1.29 -7.41 16.63
C PRO A 165 0.64 -7.96 15.35
N TRP A 166 -0.18 -7.17 14.66
CA TRP A 166 -0.75 -7.57 13.37
C TRP A 166 0.32 -7.74 12.28
N ALA A 167 1.36 -6.91 12.29
CA ALA A 167 2.48 -7.05 11.35
C ALA A 167 3.23 -8.37 11.54
N GLU A 168 3.51 -8.76 12.81
CA GLU A 168 4.12 -10.05 13.14
C GLU A 168 3.24 -11.23 12.67
N ARG A 169 1.94 -11.14 12.90
CA ARG A 169 0.97 -12.16 12.46
C ARG A 169 0.88 -12.24 10.94
N CYS A 170 0.92 -11.10 10.22
CA CYS A 170 0.98 -11.08 8.76
C CYS A 170 2.24 -11.80 8.25
N LEU A 171 3.40 -11.51 8.84
CA LEU A 171 4.65 -12.15 8.46
C LEU A 171 4.61 -13.65 8.72
N ALA A 172 4.08 -14.09 9.88
CA ALA A 172 3.92 -15.49 10.22
C ALA A 172 2.92 -16.24 9.32
N ALA A 173 1.87 -15.56 8.87
CA ALA A 173 0.83 -16.14 8.01
C ALA A 173 1.26 -16.24 6.54
N LYS A 174 2.24 -15.44 6.10
CA LYS A 174 2.69 -15.42 4.72
C LYS A 174 3.42 -16.71 4.35
N THR A 175 2.96 -17.36 3.27
CA THR A 175 3.51 -18.65 2.80
C THR A 175 4.20 -18.53 1.44
N ARG A 176 3.76 -17.65 0.56
CA ARG A 176 4.27 -17.52 -0.81
C ARG A 176 5.60 -16.79 -0.86
N PRO A 177 6.70 -17.42 -1.36
CA PRO A 177 8.01 -16.78 -1.48
C PRO A 177 8.10 -15.80 -2.66
N ASP A 178 7.16 -15.85 -3.60
CA ASP A 178 7.07 -15.03 -4.80
C ASP A 178 6.26 -13.75 -4.60
N GLN A 179 5.98 -13.36 -3.34
CA GLN A 179 5.33 -12.11 -2.97
C GLN A 179 6.16 -11.37 -1.93
N ALA A 180 6.39 -10.09 -2.14
CA ALA A 180 7.06 -9.20 -1.18
C ALA A 180 6.05 -8.61 -0.19
N LEU A 181 6.14 -8.95 1.09
CA LEU A 181 5.33 -8.32 2.14
C LEU A 181 5.98 -7.01 2.57
N PHE A 182 5.30 -5.88 2.34
CA PHE A 182 5.75 -4.57 2.82
C PHE A 182 5.11 -4.23 4.17
N GLY A 183 5.93 -3.70 5.07
CA GLY A 183 5.45 -3.12 6.33
C GLY A 183 4.81 -1.75 6.10
N ILE A 184 3.79 -1.40 6.89
CA ILE A 184 3.16 -0.07 6.83
C ILE A 184 3.50 0.71 8.10
N VAL A 185 4.36 1.71 7.97
CA VAL A 185 4.69 2.63 9.05
C VAL A 185 3.50 3.54 9.30
N GLN A 186 2.89 3.42 10.47
CA GLN A 186 1.85 4.28 10.99
C GLN A 186 2.42 5.23 12.06
N GLY A 187 1.63 6.14 12.61
CA GLY A 187 2.08 7.07 13.65
C GLY A 187 1.49 8.49 13.50
N GLY A 188 0.48 8.67 12.61
CA GLY A 188 -0.16 9.97 12.39
C GLY A 188 0.84 11.02 11.92
N VAL A 189 0.71 12.23 12.43
CA VAL A 189 1.64 13.34 12.16
C VAL A 189 2.75 13.45 13.22
N PHE A 190 2.92 12.45 14.08
CA PHE A 190 3.81 12.48 15.25
C PHE A 190 5.14 11.78 14.95
N PRO A 191 6.27 12.51 14.87
CA PRO A 191 7.56 11.94 14.50
C PRO A 191 8.05 10.82 15.43
N ASP A 192 7.80 10.94 16.73
CA ASP A 192 8.16 9.93 17.74
C ASP A 192 7.43 8.59 17.51
N LEU A 193 6.12 8.64 17.26
CA LEU A 193 5.34 7.45 16.95
C LEU A 193 5.69 6.86 15.57
N ARG A 194 6.01 7.70 14.60
CA ARG A 194 6.52 7.28 13.28
C ARG A 194 7.85 6.55 13.39
N GLU A 195 8.78 7.09 14.20
CA GLU A 195 10.07 6.46 14.45
C GLU A 195 9.91 5.14 15.20
N GLU A 196 9.06 5.09 16.24
CA GLU A 196 8.72 3.87 16.95
C GLU A 196 8.22 2.78 15.99
N SER A 197 7.23 3.11 15.14
CA SER A 197 6.66 2.19 14.17
C SER A 197 7.69 1.72 13.14
N ALA A 198 8.49 2.64 12.60
CA ALA A 198 9.54 2.30 11.64
C ALA A 198 10.58 1.34 12.25
N ARG A 199 11.08 1.61 13.45
CA ARG A 199 12.05 0.75 14.14
C ARG A 199 11.50 -0.64 14.45
N PHE A 200 10.24 -0.72 14.88
CA PHE A 200 9.58 -1.99 15.10
C PHE A 200 9.54 -2.82 13.80
N LEU A 201 9.05 -2.24 12.70
CA LEU A 201 8.94 -2.93 11.42
C LEU A 201 10.29 -3.31 10.82
N MET A 202 11.33 -2.50 11.01
CA MET A 202 12.69 -2.83 10.59
C MET A 202 13.22 -4.08 11.29
N GLY A 203 12.81 -4.34 12.54
CA GLY A 203 13.12 -5.57 13.27
C GLY A 203 12.56 -6.84 12.62
N LEU A 204 11.56 -6.72 11.74
CA LEU A 204 10.98 -7.85 10.99
C LEU A 204 11.71 -8.14 9.66
N ASP A 205 12.72 -7.36 9.29
CA ASP A 205 13.53 -7.49 8.05
C ASP A 205 12.68 -7.67 6.78
N LEU A 206 11.74 -6.78 6.56
CA LEU A 206 10.82 -6.82 5.43
C LEU A 206 11.47 -6.35 4.12
N PRO A 207 11.05 -6.83 2.94
CA PRO A 207 11.60 -6.44 1.66
C PRO A 207 11.32 -4.99 1.24
N GLY A 208 10.38 -4.30 1.90
CA GLY A 208 10.06 -2.89 1.66
C GLY A 208 9.19 -2.29 2.76
N TYR A 209 9.09 -0.96 2.76
CA TYR A 209 8.36 -0.20 3.78
C TYR A 209 7.44 0.82 3.14
N ALA A 210 6.17 0.78 3.50
CA ALA A 210 5.21 1.80 3.13
C ALA A 210 5.02 2.81 4.27
N ILE A 211 4.60 4.01 3.91
CA ILE A 211 4.21 5.07 4.83
C ILE A 211 2.71 5.28 4.64
N GLY A 212 1.94 4.80 5.60
CA GLY A 212 0.48 4.91 5.62
C GLY A 212 -0.02 6.03 6.51
N GLY A 213 -1.34 6.28 6.51
CA GLY A 213 -1.97 7.28 7.37
C GLY A 213 -1.55 8.72 7.09
N LEU A 214 -1.17 9.02 5.84
CA LEU A 214 -0.98 10.34 5.27
C LEU A 214 -1.96 10.54 4.10
N ALA A 215 -2.18 11.79 3.66
CA ALA A 215 -3.24 12.18 2.72
C ALA A 215 -4.67 11.83 3.22
N VAL A 216 -4.88 11.84 4.54
CA VAL A 216 -6.14 11.52 5.21
C VAL A 216 -6.68 12.65 6.09
N GLY A 217 -6.15 13.87 5.92
CA GLY A 217 -6.63 15.09 6.60
C GLY A 217 -5.56 15.97 7.23
N GLU A 218 -4.30 15.56 7.19
CA GLU A 218 -3.16 16.40 7.60
C GLU A 218 -2.84 17.46 6.55
N THR A 219 -2.07 18.47 6.96
CA THR A 219 -1.54 19.50 6.06
C THR A 219 -0.32 18.99 5.28
N LYS A 220 0.00 19.63 4.15
CA LYS A 220 1.21 19.31 3.38
C LYS A 220 2.48 19.48 4.20
N ALA A 221 2.54 20.49 5.05
CA ALA A 221 3.68 20.73 5.92
C ALA A 221 3.88 19.58 6.92
N GLU A 222 2.82 19.06 7.51
CA GLU A 222 2.85 17.89 8.39
C GLU A 222 3.30 16.64 7.65
N MET A 223 2.76 16.38 6.45
CA MET A 223 3.21 15.27 5.60
C MET A 223 4.70 15.37 5.32
N HIS A 224 5.20 16.53 4.90
CA HIS A 224 6.63 16.72 4.61
C HIS A 224 7.51 16.51 5.84
N ALA A 225 7.10 17.02 7.01
CA ALA A 225 7.82 16.82 8.26
C ALA A 225 7.92 15.33 8.65
N VAL A 226 6.85 14.56 8.45
CA VAL A 226 6.86 13.10 8.66
C VAL A 226 7.84 12.39 7.72
N LEU A 227 7.83 12.74 6.44
CA LEU A 227 8.76 12.12 5.46
C LEU A 227 10.23 12.46 5.78
N GLU A 228 10.51 13.70 6.17
CA GLU A 228 11.84 14.16 6.58
C GLU A 228 12.31 13.45 7.85
N ALA A 229 11.44 13.23 8.83
CA ALA A 229 11.75 12.47 10.04
C ALA A 229 12.03 10.99 9.77
N LEU A 230 11.30 10.38 8.84
CA LEU A 230 11.45 8.96 8.49
C LEU A 230 12.65 8.69 7.56
N HIS A 231 13.08 9.68 6.78
CA HIS A 231 14.16 9.49 5.81
C HIS A 231 15.46 8.90 6.42
N PRO A 232 16.00 9.41 7.54
CA PRO A 232 17.21 8.85 8.16
C PRO A 232 16.96 7.54 8.92
N VAL A 233 15.72 7.19 9.21
CA VAL A 233 15.36 5.99 9.99
C VAL A 233 15.20 4.78 9.07
N LEU A 234 14.47 4.92 7.97
CA LEU A 234 14.18 3.82 7.06
C LEU A 234 15.43 3.37 6.28
N PRO A 235 15.64 2.06 6.10
CA PRO A 235 16.83 1.52 5.46
C PRO A 235 16.94 1.99 4.00
N ALA A 236 18.19 2.34 3.60
CA ALA A 236 18.44 2.82 2.26
C ALA A 236 18.30 1.72 1.20
N ASN A 237 18.59 0.48 1.54
CA ASN A 237 18.57 -0.69 0.65
C ASN A 237 17.18 -1.36 0.53
N ARG A 238 16.12 -0.64 0.89
CA ARG A 238 14.73 -1.09 0.75
C ARG A 238 13.89 -0.01 0.06
N PRO A 239 12.92 -0.37 -0.80
CA PRO A 239 12.01 0.60 -1.39
C PRO A 239 11.07 1.19 -0.36
N ARG A 240 10.70 2.46 -0.56
CA ARG A 240 9.80 3.23 0.29
C ARG A 240 8.57 3.64 -0.51
N TYR A 241 7.40 3.28 -0.02
CA TYR A 241 6.14 3.50 -0.69
C TYR A 241 5.27 4.47 0.10
N LEU A 242 4.91 5.61 -0.49
CA LEU A 242 3.98 6.59 0.09
C LEU A 242 2.58 6.31 -0.45
N MET A 243 1.70 5.83 0.43
CA MET A 243 0.37 5.35 0.07
C MET A 243 -0.61 6.49 -0.16
N GLY A 244 -1.41 6.40 -1.24
CA GLY A 244 -2.54 7.29 -1.50
C GLY A 244 -2.19 8.70 -1.99
N VAL A 245 -0.93 8.98 -2.32
CA VAL A 245 -0.44 10.30 -2.73
C VAL A 245 -0.16 10.33 -4.23
N GLY A 246 -0.75 11.31 -4.96
CA GLY A 246 -0.63 11.35 -6.42
C GLY A 246 -0.94 12.68 -7.09
N ALA A 247 -1.02 13.81 -6.35
CA ALA A 247 -0.98 15.12 -6.97
C ALA A 247 0.46 15.39 -7.49
N PRO A 248 0.66 16.01 -8.67
CA PRO A 248 1.99 16.17 -9.27
C PRO A 248 3.02 16.81 -8.34
N GLU A 249 2.63 17.85 -7.62
CA GLU A 249 3.53 18.51 -6.66
C GLU A 249 3.91 17.60 -5.49
N ASP A 250 2.99 16.73 -5.04
CA ASP A 250 3.25 15.79 -3.95
C ASP A 250 4.18 14.67 -4.39
N LEU A 251 4.08 14.22 -5.65
CA LEU A 251 5.00 13.23 -6.22
C LEU A 251 6.43 13.79 -6.22
N VAL A 252 6.62 15.01 -6.72
CA VAL A 252 7.94 15.66 -6.74
C VAL A 252 8.47 15.85 -5.31
N ASN A 253 7.62 16.38 -4.40
CA ASN A 253 8.00 16.59 -2.99
C ASN A 253 8.31 15.28 -2.26
N GLY A 254 7.60 14.19 -2.56
CA GLY A 254 7.87 12.87 -2.03
C GLY A 254 9.19 12.29 -2.53
N VAL A 255 9.48 12.39 -3.83
CA VAL A 255 10.77 11.97 -4.42
C VAL A 255 11.92 12.73 -3.79
N LEU A 256 11.82 14.05 -3.65
CA LEU A 256 12.84 14.88 -2.98
C LEU A 256 13.07 14.49 -1.52
N ARG A 257 12.15 13.73 -0.90
CA ARG A 257 12.25 13.19 0.47
C ARG A 257 12.53 11.68 0.52
N GLY A 258 12.92 11.10 -0.63
CA GLY A 258 13.41 9.71 -0.71
C GLY A 258 12.32 8.66 -0.83
N ILE A 259 11.15 9.01 -1.40
CA ILE A 259 10.08 8.06 -1.73
C ILE A 259 10.30 7.49 -3.12
N ASP A 260 10.03 6.19 -3.28
CA ASP A 260 10.26 5.43 -4.51
C ASP A 260 8.96 5.03 -5.22
N ILE A 261 7.89 4.73 -4.46
CA ILE A 261 6.64 4.19 -5.00
C ILE A 261 5.49 5.07 -4.52
N PHE A 262 4.53 5.33 -5.40
CA PHE A 262 3.31 6.10 -5.14
C PHE A 262 2.11 5.42 -5.76
N ASP A 263 0.92 5.68 -5.21
CA ASP A 263 -0.36 5.37 -5.83
C ASP A 263 -1.38 6.46 -5.53
N CYS A 264 -2.33 6.67 -6.41
CA CYS A 264 -3.51 7.46 -6.11
C CYS A 264 -4.60 7.26 -7.17
N VAL A 265 -5.86 7.33 -6.74
CA VAL A 265 -7.00 7.36 -7.67
C VAL A 265 -7.20 8.71 -8.35
N LEU A 266 -6.60 9.78 -7.82
CA LEU A 266 -6.85 11.16 -8.24
C LEU A 266 -6.60 11.38 -9.73
N PRO A 267 -5.44 11.04 -10.33
CA PRO A 267 -5.16 11.33 -11.73
C PRO A 267 -6.21 10.75 -12.67
N THR A 268 -6.52 9.46 -12.53
CA THR A 268 -7.52 8.79 -13.36
C THR A 268 -8.95 9.25 -13.07
N ARG A 269 -9.24 9.64 -11.82
CA ARG A 269 -10.56 10.15 -11.43
C ARG A 269 -10.84 11.50 -12.08
N ILE A 270 -9.93 12.44 -12.00
CA ILE A 270 -10.12 13.77 -12.59
C ILE A 270 -10.11 13.71 -14.13
N ALA A 271 -9.25 12.89 -14.72
CA ALA A 271 -9.21 12.69 -16.18
C ALA A 271 -10.55 12.17 -16.72
N ARG A 272 -11.20 11.23 -16.05
CA ARG A 272 -12.54 10.73 -16.41
C ARG A 272 -13.62 11.82 -16.34
N ASN A 273 -13.41 12.84 -15.53
CA ASN A 273 -14.32 13.99 -15.39
C ASN A 273 -13.91 15.17 -16.28
N GLY A 274 -12.99 14.95 -17.23
CA GLY A 274 -12.57 15.94 -18.22
C GLY A 274 -11.63 17.01 -17.68
N ALA A 275 -10.94 16.77 -16.56
CA ALA A 275 -9.94 17.67 -16.00
C ALA A 275 -8.53 17.07 -16.12
N ALA A 276 -7.53 17.95 -16.25
CA ALA A 276 -6.10 17.61 -16.18
C ALA A 276 -5.48 18.26 -14.94
N LEU A 277 -4.38 17.66 -14.43
CA LEU A 277 -3.54 18.19 -13.36
C LEU A 277 -2.43 19.05 -13.94
#